data_219e4f48634aeb71c139dd4b94381edb
#
_entry.id   219e4f48634aeb71c139dd4b94381edb
#
_cell.length_a   1.000
_cell.length_b   1.000
_cell.length_c   1.000
_cell.angle_alpha   90.00
_cell.angle_beta   90.00
_cell.angle_gamma   90.00
#
_symmetry.space_group_name_H-M   'P 1'
#
loop_
_entity.id
_entity.type
_entity.pdbx_description
1 polymer ?
#
loop_
_entity_poly.entity_id
_entity_poly.type
_entity_poly.pdbx_seq_one_letter_code
_entity_poly.pdbx_strand_id
1 'polypeptide(L)'
;DIRKFITEQLEDQYKILTASNGKEGIEYAQKFVPDLIITDVMMPEMDGITMVKILRKVEMTSHIPIIMLTGKVSQEDKMEGLKAGVDAYLTKPFSVSELDLRISNLINQREQLRLKYSHAFIVDPKDDALTDIDQQFLENTLASIKENMNKVSFGVEQLAENMNLSTSQLHRKMEALIDQTPGQLIRNMRL
;
A
#
# COMPACT_ATOMS: atom_id res chain seq x y z
N ASP A 1 22.08 11.53 10.05
CA ASP A 1 21.16 11.13 8.98
C ASP A 1 19.94 10.47 9.61
N ILE A 2 18.77 11.05 9.41
CA ILE A 2 17.51 10.58 10.03
C ILE A 2 17.16 9.15 9.63
N ARG A 3 17.51 8.71 8.41
CA ARG A 3 17.30 7.33 7.94
C ARG A 3 18.08 6.35 8.80
N LYS A 4 19.37 6.63 9.02
CA LYS A 4 20.22 5.79 9.87
C LYS A 4 19.67 5.70 11.28
N PHE A 5 19.27 6.84 11.86
CA PHE A 5 18.64 6.90 13.18
C PHE A 5 17.38 6.01 13.26
N ILE A 6 16.45 6.16 12.31
CA ILE A 6 15.21 5.36 12.28
C ILE A 6 15.53 3.87 12.11
N THR A 7 16.46 3.52 11.22
CA THR A 7 16.86 2.13 11.01
C THR A 7 17.39 1.50 12.29
N GLU A 8 18.37 2.13 12.95
CA GLU A 8 18.98 1.63 14.18
C GLU A 8 17.96 1.45 15.36
N GLN A 9 16.89 2.25 15.36
CA GLN A 9 15.87 2.18 16.42
C GLN A 9 14.77 1.15 16.15
N LEU A 10 14.54 0.77 14.90
CA LEU A 10 13.40 -0.05 14.52
C LEU A 10 13.77 -1.39 13.86
N GLU A 11 15.06 -1.65 13.55
CA GLU A 11 15.50 -2.88 12.87
C GLU A 11 15.26 -4.18 13.65
N ASP A 12 15.17 -4.10 14.98
CA ASP A 12 14.84 -5.26 15.82
C ASP A 12 13.36 -5.68 15.70
N GLN A 13 12.47 -4.76 15.28
CA GLN A 13 11.02 -4.98 15.22
C GLN A 13 10.50 -5.10 13.79
N TYR A 14 11.16 -4.41 12.83
CA TYR A 14 10.70 -4.31 11.46
C TYR A 14 11.80 -4.64 10.45
N LYS A 15 11.42 -5.27 9.35
CA LYS A 15 12.32 -5.41 8.20
C LYS A 15 12.36 -4.10 7.42
N ILE A 16 13.48 -3.40 7.49
CA ILE A 16 13.62 -2.06 6.92
C ILE A 16 14.32 -2.10 5.55
N LEU A 17 13.75 -1.40 4.59
CA LEU A 17 14.35 -1.06 3.31
C LEU A 17 14.58 0.45 3.29
N THR A 18 15.76 0.89 2.84
CA THR A 18 16.10 2.32 2.78
C THR A 18 16.31 2.76 1.34
N ALA A 19 15.80 3.94 1.00
CA ALA A 19 16.01 4.63 -0.26
C ALA A 19 16.66 5.99 -0.02
N SER A 20 17.47 6.46 -0.96
CA SER A 20 18.21 7.71 -0.84
C SER A 20 17.45 8.94 -1.34
N ASN A 21 16.45 8.74 -2.18
CA ASN A 21 15.61 9.78 -2.78
C ASN A 21 14.24 9.21 -3.17
N GLY A 22 13.32 10.08 -3.61
CA GLY A 22 11.96 9.69 -3.95
C GLY A 22 11.86 8.74 -5.16
N LYS A 23 12.79 8.82 -6.13
CA LYS A 23 12.77 7.92 -7.30
C LYS A 23 13.09 6.47 -6.89
N GLU A 24 14.18 6.29 -6.16
CA GLU A 24 14.56 4.98 -5.60
C GLU A 24 13.45 4.45 -4.67
N GLY A 25 12.82 5.34 -3.88
CA GLY A 25 11.69 5.00 -3.03
C GLY A 25 10.50 4.44 -3.81
N ILE A 26 10.15 5.03 -4.95
CA ILE A 26 9.08 4.52 -5.84
C ILE A 26 9.45 3.15 -6.41
N GLU A 27 10.67 2.97 -6.89
CA GLU A 27 11.13 1.69 -7.43
C GLU A 27 11.03 0.57 -6.38
N TYR A 28 11.47 0.85 -5.15
CA TYR A 28 11.40 -0.11 -4.05
C TYR A 28 9.96 -0.38 -3.63
N ALA A 29 9.12 0.65 -3.56
CA ALA A 29 7.71 0.47 -3.21
C ALA A 29 6.99 -0.43 -4.23
N GLN A 30 7.21 -0.24 -5.53
CA GLN A 30 6.63 -1.07 -6.58
C GLN A 30 7.17 -2.50 -6.58
N LYS A 31 8.47 -2.66 -6.31
CA LYS A 31 9.13 -3.97 -6.33
C LYS A 31 8.80 -4.82 -5.11
N PHE A 32 8.78 -4.21 -3.92
CA PHE A 32 8.69 -4.94 -2.65
C PHE A 32 7.32 -4.83 -1.99
N VAL A 33 6.50 -3.83 -2.35
CA VAL A 33 5.17 -3.55 -1.78
C VAL A 33 5.21 -3.60 -0.25
N PRO A 34 5.90 -2.65 0.42
CA PRO A 34 6.05 -2.66 1.87
C PRO A 34 4.73 -2.40 2.59
N ASP A 35 4.63 -2.82 3.85
CA ASP A 35 3.44 -2.61 4.69
C ASP A 35 3.24 -1.15 5.08
N LEU A 36 4.32 -0.33 5.05
CA LEU A 36 4.29 1.09 5.37
C LEU A 36 5.50 1.80 4.76
N ILE A 37 5.33 3.06 4.40
CA ILE A 37 6.40 3.94 3.92
C ILE A 37 6.56 5.12 4.88
N ILE A 38 7.82 5.42 5.22
CA ILE A 38 8.19 6.66 5.93
C ILE A 38 9.02 7.49 4.97
N THR A 39 8.62 8.73 4.74
CA THR A 39 9.31 9.65 3.83
C THR A 39 9.52 11.02 4.46
N ASP A 40 10.60 11.69 4.09
CA ASP A 40 10.79 13.12 4.38
C ASP A 40 10.06 13.95 3.32
N VAL A 41 9.60 15.14 3.69
CA VAL A 41 9.13 16.14 2.72
C VAL A 41 10.29 16.54 1.81
N MET A 42 11.43 16.89 2.41
CA MET A 42 12.60 17.40 1.70
C MET A 42 13.59 16.28 1.39
N MET A 43 13.62 15.87 0.14
CA MET A 43 14.59 14.87 -0.36
C MET A 43 15.25 15.37 -1.66
N PRO A 44 16.48 14.91 -1.95
CA PRO A 44 17.12 15.21 -3.21
C PRO A 44 16.40 14.57 -4.39
N GLU A 45 16.55 15.10 -5.57
CA GLU A 45 16.01 14.65 -6.86
C GLU A 45 14.48 14.66 -6.96
N MET A 46 13.77 14.15 -5.97
CA MET A 46 12.31 14.12 -5.91
C MET A 46 11.88 14.28 -4.45
N ASP A 47 11.07 15.29 -4.17
CA ASP A 47 10.49 15.51 -2.84
C ASP A 47 9.43 14.46 -2.45
N GLY A 48 9.16 14.37 -1.13
CA GLY A 48 8.24 13.36 -0.61
C GLY A 48 6.80 13.54 -1.06
N ILE A 49 6.33 14.77 -1.26
CA ILE A 49 4.95 15.03 -1.72
C ILE A 49 4.75 14.54 -3.15
N THR A 50 5.73 14.83 -4.02
CA THR A 50 5.72 14.34 -5.41
C THR A 50 5.77 12.80 -5.44
N MET A 51 6.62 12.18 -4.62
CA MET A 51 6.67 10.73 -4.48
C MET A 51 5.30 10.15 -4.08
N VAL A 52 4.65 10.71 -3.06
CA VAL A 52 3.33 10.26 -2.60
C VAL A 52 2.29 10.37 -3.70
N LYS A 53 2.22 11.50 -4.42
CA LYS A 53 1.30 11.70 -5.54
C LYS A 53 1.45 10.62 -6.63
N ILE A 54 2.68 10.16 -6.88
CA ILE A 54 2.94 9.09 -7.84
C ILE A 54 2.50 7.74 -7.26
N LEU A 55 2.88 7.42 -6.04
CA LEU A 55 2.53 6.15 -5.39
C LEU A 55 1.01 5.95 -5.29
N ARG A 56 0.25 7.02 -5.03
CA ARG A 56 -1.23 6.98 -4.96
C ARG A 56 -1.91 6.72 -6.31
N LYS A 57 -1.23 6.96 -7.43
CA LYS A 57 -1.74 6.71 -8.78
C LYS A 57 -1.36 5.34 -9.35
N VAL A 58 -0.44 4.65 -8.71
CA VAL A 58 0.04 3.34 -9.14
C VAL A 58 -0.73 2.25 -8.39
N GLU A 59 -1.38 1.37 -9.13
CA GLU A 59 -2.22 0.28 -8.59
C GLU A 59 -1.49 -0.56 -7.53
N MET A 60 -0.22 -0.88 -7.74
CA MET A 60 0.57 -1.69 -6.81
C MET A 60 0.88 -1.01 -5.48
N THR A 61 0.80 0.32 -5.39
CA THR A 61 1.26 1.08 -4.23
C THR A 61 0.20 2.00 -3.63
N SER A 62 -0.96 2.14 -4.28
CA SER A 62 -2.06 3.03 -3.86
C SER A 62 -2.52 2.80 -2.42
N HIS A 63 -2.51 1.55 -1.95
CA HIS A 63 -2.98 1.11 -0.64
C HIS A 63 -1.95 1.25 0.49
N ILE A 64 -0.66 1.48 0.18
CA ILE A 64 0.41 1.47 1.19
C ILE A 64 0.30 2.70 2.09
N PRO A 65 0.16 2.55 3.42
CA PRO A 65 0.14 3.71 4.32
C PRO A 65 1.46 4.45 4.32
N ILE A 66 1.38 5.79 4.38
CA ILE A 66 2.54 6.68 4.27
C ILE A 66 2.59 7.64 5.46
N ILE A 67 3.70 7.62 6.21
CA ILE A 67 4.05 8.62 7.22
C ILE A 67 5.01 9.64 6.59
N MET A 68 4.68 10.91 6.67
CA MET A 68 5.53 11.99 6.18
C MET A 68 6.21 12.73 7.34
N LEU A 69 7.52 12.77 7.32
CA LEU A 69 8.34 13.52 8.27
C LEU A 69 8.51 14.95 7.79
N THR A 70 8.31 15.93 8.67
CA THR A 70 8.38 17.35 8.30
C THR A 70 9.07 18.20 9.37
N GLY A 71 9.86 19.19 8.96
CA GLY A 71 10.59 20.07 9.89
C GLY A 71 9.74 21.19 10.49
N LYS A 72 8.84 21.78 9.72
CA LYS A 72 7.85 22.78 10.16
C LYS A 72 6.63 22.66 9.28
N VAL A 73 5.48 22.53 9.89
CA VAL A 73 4.25 22.41 9.14
C VAL A 73 3.61 23.79 9.08
N SER A 74 3.72 24.47 7.93
CA SER A 74 2.76 25.48 7.60
C SER A 74 1.37 24.82 7.42
N GLN A 75 0.29 25.53 7.65
CA GLN A 75 -1.05 24.99 7.37
C GLN A 75 -1.21 24.61 5.88
N GLU A 76 -0.50 25.31 5.00
CA GLU A 76 -0.47 25.08 3.56
C GLU A 76 0.19 23.74 3.21
N ASP A 77 1.37 23.44 3.81
CA ASP A 77 2.07 22.15 3.61
C ASP A 77 1.24 20.95 4.09
N LYS A 78 0.54 21.11 5.23
CA LYS A 78 -0.40 20.08 5.73
C LYS A 78 -1.54 19.83 4.74
N MET A 79 -2.13 20.90 4.22
CA MET A 79 -3.25 20.80 3.28
C MET A 79 -2.80 20.19 1.95
N GLU A 80 -1.60 20.53 1.48
CA GLU A 80 -1.07 19.95 0.24
C GLU A 80 -0.80 18.45 0.41
N GLY A 81 -0.20 18.05 1.51
CA GLY A 81 0.09 16.64 1.75
C GLY A 81 -1.15 15.80 2.04
N LEU A 82 -2.18 16.35 2.73
CA LEU A 82 -3.48 15.69 2.86
C LEU A 82 -4.12 15.46 1.48
N LYS A 83 -4.08 16.47 0.59
CA LYS A 83 -4.53 16.31 -0.80
C LYS A 83 -3.66 15.32 -1.59
N ALA A 84 -2.38 15.17 -1.24
CA ALA A 84 -1.49 14.18 -1.86
C ALA A 84 -1.79 12.74 -1.40
N GLY A 85 -2.55 12.54 -0.31
CA GLY A 85 -2.89 11.23 0.22
C GLY A 85 -1.91 10.69 1.26
N VAL A 86 -1.29 11.55 2.07
CA VAL A 86 -0.48 11.15 3.23
C VAL A 86 -1.41 10.72 4.36
N ASP A 87 -1.13 9.58 5.00
CA ASP A 87 -1.97 9.03 6.07
C ASP A 87 -1.62 9.62 7.45
N ALA A 88 -0.36 9.96 7.68
CA ALA A 88 0.07 10.60 8.92
C ALA A 88 1.26 11.54 8.71
N TYR A 89 1.30 12.61 9.53
CA TYR A 89 2.43 13.51 9.65
C TYR A 89 3.12 13.35 10.98
N LEU A 90 4.45 13.45 10.95
CA LEU A 90 5.28 13.49 12.15
C LEU A 90 6.24 14.67 12.06
N THR A 91 6.10 15.60 13.01
CA THR A 91 6.90 16.85 13.04
C THR A 91 8.24 16.61 13.71
N LYS A 92 9.33 17.03 13.07
CA LYS A 92 10.68 17.01 13.64
C LYS A 92 10.88 18.19 14.63
N PRO A 93 11.51 17.95 15.79
CA PRO A 93 11.99 16.69 16.31
C PRO A 93 10.85 15.82 16.87
N PHE A 94 10.96 14.50 16.71
CA PHE A 94 10.01 13.50 17.21
C PHE A 94 10.73 12.46 18.09
N SER A 95 9.98 11.79 18.95
CA SER A 95 10.48 10.64 19.71
C SER A 95 10.31 9.33 18.93
N VAL A 96 11.17 8.34 19.22
CA VAL A 96 11.04 6.99 18.66
C VAL A 96 9.68 6.39 19.03
N SER A 97 9.25 6.59 20.29
CA SER A 97 7.95 6.10 20.77
C SER A 97 6.76 6.69 19.99
N GLU A 98 6.83 7.97 19.61
CA GLU A 98 5.78 8.59 18.80
C GLU A 98 5.76 8.03 17.38
N LEU A 99 6.92 7.81 16.77
CA LEU A 99 7.04 7.19 15.46
C LEU A 99 6.50 5.76 15.48
N ASP A 100 6.93 4.94 16.44
CA ASP A 100 6.50 3.55 16.60
C ASP A 100 4.98 3.44 16.83
N LEU A 101 4.40 4.32 17.64
CA LEU A 101 2.96 4.38 17.83
C LEU A 101 2.20 4.69 16.52
N ARG A 102 2.72 5.62 15.69
CA ARG A 102 2.14 5.94 14.39
C ARG A 102 2.21 4.76 13.44
N ILE A 103 3.36 4.08 13.39
CA ILE A 103 3.57 2.87 12.58
C ILE A 103 2.56 1.80 12.98
N SER A 104 2.53 1.45 14.28
CA SER A 104 1.65 0.41 14.81
C SER A 104 0.18 0.70 14.52
N ASN A 105 -0.26 1.95 14.71
CA ASN A 105 -1.65 2.35 14.45
C ASN A 105 -2.02 2.19 12.97
N LEU A 106 -1.17 2.62 12.05
CA LEU A 106 -1.45 2.51 10.61
C LEU A 106 -1.44 1.06 10.12
N ILE A 107 -0.49 0.25 10.59
CA ILE A 107 -0.44 -1.18 10.27
C ILE A 107 -1.69 -1.88 10.79
N ASN A 108 -2.07 -1.64 12.07
CA ASN A 108 -3.27 -2.22 12.67
C ASN A 108 -4.56 -1.81 11.94
N GLN A 109 -4.70 -0.52 11.59
CA GLN A 109 -5.85 -0.05 10.81
C GLN A 109 -5.93 -0.78 9.46
N ARG A 110 -4.78 -0.95 8.79
CA ARG A 110 -4.73 -1.67 7.51
C ARG A 110 -5.11 -3.14 7.67
N GLU A 111 -4.63 -3.79 8.72
CA GLU A 111 -4.96 -5.17 9.03
C GLU A 111 -6.46 -5.35 9.30
N GLN A 112 -7.08 -4.45 10.06
CA GLN A 112 -8.53 -4.49 10.32
C GLN A 112 -9.34 -4.32 9.01
N LEU A 113 -8.93 -3.42 8.13
CA LEU A 113 -9.55 -3.26 6.82
C LEU A 113 -9.42 -4.53 5.99
N ARG A 114 -8.23 -5.11 5.93
CA ARG A 114 -7.94 -6.35 5.20
C ARG A 114 -8.80 -7.52 5.70
N LEU A 115 -8.94 -7.69 7.00
CA LEU A 115 -9.81 -8.71 7.61
C LEU A 115 -11.28 -8.46 7.29
N LYS A 116 -11.74 -7.20 7.34
CA LYS A 116 -13.11 -6.83 6.97
C LYS A 116 -13.40 -7.24 5.52
N TYR A 117 -12.50 -6.93 4.59
CA TYR A 117 -12.70 -7.25 3.18
C TYR A 117 -12.51 -8.71 2.84
N SER A 118 -11.72 -9.47 3.60
CA SER A 118 -11.58 -10.92 3.39
C SER A 118 -12.92 -11.66 3.50
N HIS A 119 -13.84 -11.16 4.33
CA HIS A 119 -15.17 -11.74 4.52
C HIS A 119 -16.26 -11.07 3.69
N ALA A 120 -16.19 -9.75 3.48
CA ALA A 120 -17.25 -8.98 2.82
C ALA A 120 -17.09 -8.90 1.29
N PHE A 121 -15.91 -9.18 0.77
CA PHE A 121 -15.57 -8.95 -0.64
C PHE A 121 -16.43 -9.74 -1.64
N ILE A 122 -16.95 -10.88 -1.24
CA ILE A 122 -17.86 -11.69 -2.09
C ILE A 122 -19.26 -11.04 -2.18
N VAL A 123 -19.62 -10.16 -1.24
CA VAL A 123 -20.98 -9.62 -1.09
C VAL A 123 -21.10 -8.19 -1.66
N ASP A 124 -20.20 -7.27 -1.35
CA ASP A 124 -20.22 -5.89 -1.89
C ASP A 124 -18.81 -5.25 -1.84
N PRO A 125 -18.16 -5.00 -3.00
CA PRO A 125 -16.85 -4.37 -3.05
C PRO A 125 -16.87 -2.85 -2.84
N LYS A 126 -18.03 -2.21 -2.70
CA LYS A 126 -18.18 -0.77 -2.54
C LYS A 126 -18.11 -0.36 -1.08
N ASP A 127 -16.92 0.00 -0.62
CA ASP A 127 -16.72 0.57 0.72
C ASP A 127 -15.82 1.81 0.61
N ASP A 128 -16.23 2.91 1.23
CA ASP A 128 -15.53 4.20 1.25
C ASP A 128 -14.11 4.16 1.86
N ALA A 129 -13.72 3.03 2.44
CA ALA A 129 -12.41 2.83 3.06
C ALA A 129 -11.31 2.34 2.09
N LEU A 130 -11.67 1.96 0.86
CA LEU A 130 -10.72 1.65 -0.22
C LEU A 130 -10.49 2.88 -1.11
N THR A 131 -9.31 2.98 -1.70
CA THR A 131 -9.09 3.95 -2.77
C THR A 131 -9.85 3.53 -4.03
N ASP A 132 -10.24 4.47 -4.88
CA ASP A 132 -10.91 4.20 -6.16
C ASP A 132 -10.12 3.19 -7.02
N ILE A 133 -8.77 3.28 -6.98
CA ILE A 133 -7.87 2.37 -7.71
C ILE A 133 -7.92 0.96 -7.12
N ASP A 134 -7.96 0.83 -5.81
CA ASP A 134 -8.04 -0.48 -5.15
C ASP A 134 -9.41 -1.12 -5.37
N GLN A 135 -10.49 -0.35 -5.33
CA GLN A 135 -11.84 -0.79 -5.68
C GLN A 135 -11.89 -1.31 -7.11
N GLN A 136 -11.41 -0.53 -8.07
CA GLN A 136 -11.38 -0.91 -9.48
C GLN A 136 -10.57 -2.18 -9.72
N PHE A 137 -9.42 -2.30 -9.04
CA PHE A 137 -8.60 -3.53 -9.10
C PHE A 137 -9.40 -4.76 -8.64
N LEU A 138 -10.09 -4.65 -7.51
CA LEU A 138 -10.90 -5.75 -6.97
C LEU A 138 -12.10 -6.08 -7.88
N GLU A 139 -12.80 -5.08 -8.39
CA GLU A 139 -13.90 -5.26 -9.35
C GLU A 139 -13.43 -5.97 -10.64
N ASN A 140 -12.32 -5.54 -11.22
CA ASN A 140 -11.73 -6.14 -12.41
C ASN A 140 -11.29 -7.60 -12.14
N THR A 141 -10.71 -7.85 -10.96
CA THR A 141 -10.31 -9.20 -10.54
C THR A 141 -11.52 -10.13 -10.47
N LEU A 142 -12.61 -9.70 -9.81
CA LEU A 142 -13.85 -10.48 -9.72
C LEU A 142 -14.50 -10.69 -11.09
N ALA A 143 -14.57 -9.67 -11.92
CA ALA A 143 -15.13 -9.77 -13.25
C ALA A 143 -14.35 -10.80 -14.09
N SER A 144 -13.01 -10.72 -14.08
CA SER A 144 -12.15 -11.68 -14.79
C SER A 144 -12.35 -13.12 -14.33
N ILE A 145 -12.52 -13.34 -13.02
CA ILE A 145 -12.81 -14.68 -12.48
C ILE A 145 -14.21 -15.16 -12.93
N LYS A 146 -15.25 -14.33 -12.79
CA LYS A 146 -16.62 -14.67 -13.18
C LYS A 146 -16.76 -15.05 -14.65
N GLU A 147 -16.11 -14.31 -15.54
CA GLU A 147 -16.13 -14.56 -16.98
C GLU A 147 -15.42 -15.85 -17.38
N ASN A 148 -14.46 -16.29 -16.58
CA ASN A 148 -13.61 -17.44 -16.92
C ASN A 148 -13.80 -18.65 -15.99
N MET A 149 -14.67 -18.58 -14.97
CA MET A 149 -14.81 -19.64 -13.97
C MET A 149 -15.19 -21.02 -14.55
N ASN A 150 -15.88 -21.04 -15.70
CA ASN A 150 -16.27 -22.26 -16.41
C ASN A 150 -15.12 -22.92 -17.19
N LYS A 151 -13.99 -22.23 -17.36
CA LYS A 151 -12.83 -22.76 -18.08
C LYS A 151 -11.94 -23.54 -17.11
N VAL A 152 -11.76 -24.83 -17.33
CA VAL A 152 -10.93 -25.70 -16.48
C VAL A 152 -9.47 -25.22 -16.41
N SER A 153 -8.96 -24.67 -17.53
CA SER A 153 -7.57 -24.15 -17.60
C SER A 153 -7.38 -22.79 -16.94
N PHE A 154 -8.45 -22.10 -16.52
CA PHE A 154 -8.31 -20.78 -15.91
C PHE A 154 -7.76 -20.89 -14.49
N GLY A 155 -6.61 -20.26 -14.26
CA GLY A 155 -5.91 -20.25 -12.99
C GLY A 155 -5.24 -18.91 -12.71
N VAL A 156 -4.32 -18.92 -11.75
CA VAL A 156 -3.62 -17.71 -11.29
C VAL A 156 -2.82 -17.03 -12.40
N GLU A 157 -2.20 -17.80 -13.29
CA GLU A 157 -1.41 -17.26 -14.39
C GLU A 157 -2.28 -16.46 -15.37
N GLN A 158 -3.41 -17.03 -15.81
CA GLN A 158 -4.36 -16.38 -16.71
C GLN A 158 -5.02 -15.16 -16.05
N LEU A 159 -5.31 -15.23 -14.74
CA LEU A 159 -5.82 -14.09 -14.01
C LEU A 159 -4.78 -12.96 -13.95
N ALA A 160 -3.51 -13.27 -13.68
CA ALA A 160 -2.44 -12.29 -13.67
C ALA A 160 -2.24 -11.63 -15.05
N GLU A 161 -2.27 -12.41 -16.13
CA GLU A 161 -2.23 -11.91 -17.51
C GLU A 161 -3.39 -10.95 -17.80
N ASN A 162 -4.64 -11.33 -17.43
CA ASN A 162 -5.82 -10.49 -17.62
C ASN A 162 -5.74 -9.17 -16.86
N MET A 163 -5.05 -9.16 -15.73
CA MET A 163 -4.81 -7.97 -14.89
C MET A 163 -3.55 -7.20 -15.31
N ASN A 164 -2.82 -7.64 -16.36
CA ASN A 164 -1.52 -7.08 -16.77
C ASN A 164 -0.46 -7.05 -15.64
N LEU A 165 -0.49 -8.04 -14.77
CA LEU A 165 0.44 -8.20 -13.65
C LEU A 165 1.24 -9.50 -13.76
N SER A 166 2.41 -9.55 -13.11
CA SER A 166 3.03 -10.83 -12.82
C SER A 166 2.25 -11.56 -11.73
N THR A 167 2.37 -12.89 -11.68
CA THR A 167 1.73 -13.69 -10.61
C THR A 167 2.16 -13.22 -9.22
N SER A 168 3.42 -12.84 -9.05
CA SER A 168 3.94 -12.33 -7.77
C SER A 168 3.34 -10.97 -7.38
N GLN A 169 3.13 -10.08 -8.36
CA GLN A 169 2.47 -8.79 -8.11
C GLN A 169 1.01 -8.99 -7.74
N LEU A 170 0.29 -9.84 -8.49
CA LEU A 170 -1.09 -10.18 -8.18
C LEU A 170 -1.25 -10.76 -6.77
N HIS A 171 -0.38 -11.70 -6.37
CA HIS A 171 -0.37 -12.25 -5.00
C HIS A 171 -0.21 -11.15 -3.96
N ARG A 172 0.85 -10.33 -4.05
CA ARG A 172 1.12 -9.27 -3.07
C ARG A 172 -0.03 -8.27 -2.96
N LYS A 173 -0.59 -7.85 -4.10
CA LYS A 173 -1.69 -6.89 -4.11
C LYS A 173 -2.95 -7.47 -3.47
N MET A 174 -3.31 -8.71 -3.79
CA MET A 174 -4.48 -9.35 -3.20
C MET A 174 -4.32 -9.62 -1.71
N GLU A 175 -3.17 -10.16 -1.28
CA GLU A 175 -2.87 -10.36 0.14
C GLU A 175 -2.91 -9.04 0.92
N ALA A 176 -2.38 -7.96 0.35
CA ALA A 176 -2.41 -6.64 0.98
C ALA A 176 -3.82 -6.04 1.10
N LEU A 177 -4.74 -6.36 0.18
CA LEU A 177 -6.09 -5.79 0.17
C LEU A 177 -7.12 -6.64 0.91
N ILE A 178 -7.11 -7.97 0.71
CA ILE A 178 -8.19 -8.86 1.13
C ILE A 178 -7.73 -10.10 1.90
N ASP A 179 -6.46 -10.22 2.23
CA ASP A 179 -5.89 -11.38 2.94
C ASP A 179 -6.18 -12.74 2.29
N GLN A 180 -6.34 -12.77 0.98
CA GLN A 180 -6.56 -13.98 0.20
C GLN A 180 -5.59 -14.09 -0.96
N THR A 181 -5.10 -15.28 -1.21
CA THR A 181 -4.35 -15.55 -2.43
C THR A 181 -5.27 -15.61 -3.65
N PRO A 182 -4.77 -15.29 -4.86
CA PRO A 182 -5.55 -15.42 -6.09
C PRO A 182 -6.16 -16.83 -6.27
N GLY A 183 -5.38 -17.86 -5.92
CA GLY A 183 -5.85 -19.26 -6.02
C GLY A 183 -6.98 -19.59 -5.04
N GLN A 184 -6.94 -19.03 -3.82
CA GLN A 184 -8.04 -19.17 -2.85
C GLN A 184 -9.30 -18.48 -3.36
N LEU A 185 -9.19 -17.25 -3.87
CA LEU A 185 -10.35 -16.53 -4.39
C LEU A 185 -11.00 -17.26 -5.57
N ILE A 186 -10.20 -17.71 -6.56
CA ILE A 186 -10.73 -18.50 -7.69
C ILE A 186 -11.45 -19.75 -7.21
N ARG A 187 -10.89 -20.46 -6.22
CA ARG A 187 -11.50 -21.66 -5.65
C ARG A 187 -12.81 -21.36 -4.96
N ASN A 188 -12.83 -20.32 -4.10
CA ASN A 188 -14.03 -19.92 -3.35
C ASN A 188 -15.18 -19.48 -4.26
N MET A 189 -14.89 -18.91 -5.42
CA MET A 189 -15.90 -18.49 -6.39
C MET A 189 -16.39 -19.63 -7.29
N ARG A 190 -15.70 -20.76 -7.35
CA ARG A 190 -16.11 -21.96 -8.10
C ARG A 190 -16.99 -22.92 -7.30
N LEU A 191 -17.06 -22.76 -5.98
CA LEU A 191 -17.90 -23.56 -5.07
C LEU A 191 -19.34 -23.03 -5.06
#